data_5b162d268be31869c926cf4104ac0a56
#
_entry.id   5b162d268be31869c926cf4104ac0a56
#
_cell.length_a   1.000
_cell.length_b   1.000
_cell.length_c   1.000
_cell.angle_alpha   90.00
_cell.angle_beta   90.00
_cell.angle_gamma   90.00
#
_symmetry.space_group_name_H-M   'P 1'
#
loop_
_entity.id
_entity.type
_entity.pdbx_description
1 polymer ?
#
loop_
_entity_poly.entity_id
_entity_poly.type
_entity_poly.pdbx_seq_one_letter_code
_entity_poly.pdbx_strand_id
1 'polypeptide(L)'
;LYCKHCGAPLHDGAKFCGTCGAPVPPADGKEQGNDRETEPPVSSALHEDAPDASAEKVHEDQHASEHEERQMVAVPPRDAAVESADTVTERQPATGKSWIHRKAIMIPLVSLIIILAGLYFMGKYLTDPVRTVDAFEQAVEDQNIDKLKGMIYTYEDVKMTDTQVKAMLAWFKNDPDTYSDIVQSLENTAHAANHVRYGHTPYYLHKAGKQYLLFDHYQIATELIYPEVTTNLKNMVIGITGAGKGKTAEKAESNSPQTIKLDGVIPGIYTFYGHSDAMDQTKKKTLTSDDRQVDFSGTYISLSSNIPVAELYVNNKDTGKTVAQSGEWGPFKKDDTPTFYARYTANGHSIQSETVSVSDESDYDTVTLDEAESDGIDLYFEDVENGDFYTLDGTDNQANMETLKTYFDDYYNANASAVSYGEMDHFASFFETGTDFSNSQLKSAQKFYDNGVTESINSYDLDNLKSQGKGLYSVEANESWDETITDDETGDRKDITFTLKNTYQLKETAPGELKIVGMKIEDRKVQTTSESEAY
;
A
#
# COMPACT_ATOMS: atom_id res chain seq x y z
N LEU A 1 -19.73 7.52 -20.40
CA LEU A 1 -20.21 8.56 -19.46
C LEU A 1 -19.02 9.19 -18.79
N TYR A 2 -19.04 10.51 -18.59
CA TYR A 2 -17.99 11.26 -17.91
C TYR A 2 -18.55 11.92 -16.65
N CYS A 3 -17.73 12.05 -15.61
CA CYS A 3 -18.12 12.71 -14.37
C CYS A 3 -18.33 14.22 -14.61
N LYS A 4 -19.51 14.72 -14.27
CA LYS A 4 -19.84 16.16 -14.43
C LYS A 4 -19.04 17.07 -13.48
N HIS A 5 -18.40 16.49 -12.47
CA HIS A 5 -17.66 17.25 -11.45
C HIS A 5 -16.16 17.38 -11.77
N CYS A 6 -15.53 16.33 -12.33
CA CYS A 6 -14.09 16.33 -12.59
C CYS A 6 -13.71 15.88 -14.02
N GLY A 7 -14.68 15.60 -14.90
CA GLY A 7 -14.40 15.18 -16.29
C GLY A 7 -13.90 13.75 -16.47
N ALA A 8 -13.59 13.01 -15.41
CA ALA A 8 -13.05 11.66 -15.51
C ALA A 8 -14.04 10.65 -16.14
N PRO A 9 -13.58 9.66 -16.91
CA PRO A 9 -14.45 8.64 -17.48
C PRO A 9 -15.09 7.77 -16.38
N LEU A 10 -16.37 7.47 -16.53
CA LEU A 10 -17.15 6.67 -15.61
C LEU A 10 -17.40 5.29 -16.20
N HIS A 11 -17.23 4.23 -15.38
CA HIS A 11 -17.67 2.89 -15.75
C HIS A 11 -19.19 2.79 -15.75
N ASP A 12 -19.74 1.97 -16.66
CA ASP A 12 -21.18 1.76 -16.73
C ASP A 12 -21.73 1.18 -15.41
N GLY A 13 -22.71 1.90 -14.83
CA GLY A 13 -23.33 1.52 -13.55
C GLY A 13 -22.63 2.03 -12.30
N ALA A 14 -21.61 2.86 -12.43
CA ALA A 14 -20.94 3.47 -11.28
C ALA A 14 -21.89 4.40 -10.51
N LYS A 15 -22.01 4.21 -9.19
CA LYS A 15 -22.81 5.09 -8.31
C LYS A 15 -22.04 6.31 -7.84
N PHE A 16 -20.71 6.26 -7.89
CA PHE A 16 -19.80 7.34 -7.51
C PHE A 16 -18.64 7.41 -8.51
N CYS A 17 -18.12 8.59 -8.74
CA CYS A 17 -16.91 8.77 -9.55
C CYS A 17 -15.69 8.23 -8.80
N GLY A 18 -14.93 7.31 -9.40
CA GLY A 18 -13.74 6.72 -8.79
C GLY A 18 -12.60 7.72 -8.56
N THR A 19 -12.60 8.85 -9.29
CA THR A 19 -11.53 9.86 -9.22
C THR A 19 -11.80 10.95 -8.18
N CYS A 20 -13.05 11.43 -8.06
CA CYS A 20 -13.36 12.56 -7.16
C CYS A 20 -14.43 12.24 -6.11
N GLY A 21 -14.94 11.00 -6.05
CA GLY A 21 -15.96 10.58 -5.09
C GLY A 21 -17.37 11.18 -5.30
N ALA A 22 -17.59 12.01 -6.32
CA ALA A 22 -18.87 12.62 -6.57
C ALA A 22 -19.93 11.58 -6.96
N PRO A 23 -21.20 11.67 -6.47
CA PRO A 23 -22.26 10.75 -6.81
C PRO A 23 -22.65 10.88 -8.29
N VAL A 24 -22.87 9.74 -8.96
CA VAL A 24 -23.33 9.66 -10.35
C VAL A 24 -24.84 9.45 -10.35
N PRO A 25 -25.64 10.36 -10.93
CA PRO A 25 -27.08 10.18 -11.01
C PRO A 25 -27.43 8.98 -11.89
N PRO A 26 -28.47 8.20 -11.55
CA PRO A 26 -28.90 7.06 -12.35
C PRO A 26 -29.37 7.50 -13.74
N ALA A 27 -28.93 6.74 -14.75
CA ALA A 27 -29.32 6.95 -16.13
C ALA A 27 -30.72 6.36 -16.38
N ASP A 28 -31.77 7.06 -16.00
CA ASP A 28 -33.12 6.77 -16.51
C ASP A 28 -33.83 8.06 -16.86
N GLY A 29 -34.23 8.09 -18.13
CA GLY A 29 -34.84 9.24 -18.76
C GLY A 29 -36.31 9.44 -18.37
N LYS A 30 -36.64 10.69 -18.28
CA LYS A 30 -37.72 11.42 -18.95
C LYS A 30 -37.91 12.77 -18.28
N GLU A 31 -37.83 13.80 -19.08
CA GLU A 31 -38.18 15.18 -18.75
C GLU A 31 -39.61 15.27 -18.25
N GLN A 32 -39.80 15.97 -17.15
CA GLN A 32 -40.94 16.88 -16.98
C GLN A 32 -40.49 18.05 -16.09
N GLY A 33 -40.55 19.24 -16.71
CA GLY A 33 -40.22 20.48 -16.07
C GLY A 33 -41.19 20.86 -14.96
N ASN A 34 -40.70 21.59 -14.02
CA ASN A 34 -41.38 22.79 -13.50
C ASN A 34 -40.40 23.67 -12.71
N ASP A 35 -40.44 24.90 -13.09
CA ASP A 35 -39.75 26.04 -12.46
C ASP A 35 -40.14 26.20 -11.01
N ARG A 36 -39.16 26.52 -10.13
CA ARG A 36 -39.22 27.65 -9.20
C ARG A 36 -37.90 27.83 -8.44
N GLU A 37 -37.38 29.03 -8.64
CA GLU A 37 -36.42 29.71 -7.79
C GLU A 37 -36.69 29.56 -6.29
N THR A 38 -35.65 29.40 -5.51
CA THR A 38 -35.28 30.27 -4.38
C THR A 38 -33.96 29.86 -3.76
N GLU A 39 -33.10 30.83 -3.61
CA GLU A 39 -31.80 30.80 -2.93
C GLU A 39 -31.92 30.68 -1.39
N PRO A 40 -30.77 30.57 -0.68
CA PRO A 40 -30.61 29.85 0.59
C PRO A 40 -30.75 30.75 1.84
N PRO A 41 -30.61 30.21 3.00
CA PRO A 41 -29.78 30.88 3.98
C PRO A 41 -28.77 30.00 4.73
N VAL A 42 -27.77 30.71 5.07
CA VAL A 42 -26.54 30.49 5.81
C VAL A 42 -26.81 30.21 7.30
N SER A 43 -25.89 29.41 7.88
CA SER A 43 -25.26 29.67 9.19
C SER A 43 -25.79 29.02 10.48
N SER A 44 -24.86 28.41 11.13
CA SER A 44 -24.49 28.49 12.57
C SER A 44 -24.95 27.42 13.53
N ALA A 45 -23.97 26.66 13.96
CA ALA A 45 -23.42 26.58 15.33
C ALA A 45 -24.14 25.78 16.41
N LEU A 46 -23.34 24.83 16.97
CA LEU A 46 -23.11 24.52 18.38
C LEU A 46 -24.27 23.99 19.26
N HIS A 47 -24.12 22.84 19.79
CA HIS A 47 -23.97 22.40 21.18
C HIS A 47 -24.41 20.95 21.35
N GLU A 48 -23.49 20.12 21.87
CA GLU A 48 -23.43 19.54 23.24
C GLU A 48 -24.72 18.91 23.75
N ASP A 49 -24.64 17.68 24.07
CA ASP A 49 -24.86 16.95 25.32
C ASP A 49 -25.52 15.59 25.15
N ALA A 50 -24.84 14.57 25.65
CA ALA A 50 -25.45 13.34 26.13
C ALA A 50 -26.14 13.65 27.49
N PRO A 51 -27.01 12.84 28.12
CA PRO A 51 -26.84 11.39 28.31
C PRO A 51 -28.15 10.57 28.44
N ASP A 52 -27.93 9.29 28.57
CA ASP A 52 -28.52 8.35 29.56
C ASP A 52 -29.89 7.68 29.31
N ALA A 53 -29.79 6.37 29.48
CA ALA A 53 -30.63 5.43 30.22
C ALA A 53 -31.93 4.86 29.63
N SER A 54 -31.96 3.58 29.82
CA SER A 54 -33.11 2.72 30.23
C SER A 54 -33.89 2.03 29.12
N ALA A 55 -33.71 0.75 29.10
CA ALA A 55 -34.49 -0.30 29.71
C ALA A 55 -35.66 -0.90 28.92
N GLU A 56 -35.65 -2.22 28.98
CA GLU A 56 -36.82 -3.14 29.02
C GLU A 56 -37.55 -3.38 27.69
N LYS A 57 -37.84 -4.56 27.27
CA LYS A 57 -38.36 -5.84 27.83
C LYS A 57 -38.43 -6.91 26.73
N VAL A 58 -38.00 -8.16 27.02
CA VAL A 58 -38.80 -9.37 27.29
C VAL A 58 -39.68 -9.89 26.17
N HIS A 59 -39.40 -11.11 25.76
CA HIS A 59 -40.24 -12.30 25.56
C HIS A 59 -39.34 -13.48 25.24
N GLU A 60 -39.08 -14.49 26.05
CA GLU A 60 -39.87 -15.61 26.60
C GLU A 60 -40.63 -16.40 25.54
N ASP A 61 -40.21 -17.66 25.44
CA ASP A 61 -40.99 -18.92 25.44
C ASP A 61 -40.01 -20.09 25.23
N GLN A 62 -39.74 -20.91 26.22
CA GLN A 62 -40.44 -22.04 26.81
C GLN A 62 -40.54 -23.26 25.89
N HIS A 63 -39.91 -24.35 26.30
CA HIS A 63 -40.46 -25.66 26.70
C HIS A 63 -39.32 -26.57 27.12
N ALA A 64 -39.16 -26.91 28.39
CA ALA A 64 -39.85 -27.94 29.19
C ALA A 64 -39.45 -29.34 28.69
N SER A 65 -39.03 -30.22 29.43
CA SER A 65 -39.17 -30.86 30.74
C SER A 65 -38.66 -32.30 30.56
N GLU A 66 -38.25 -33.05 31.40
CA GLU A 66 -38.65 -33.59 32.73
C GLU A 66 -37.48 -34.43 33.26
N HIS A 67 -37.01 -34.28 34.44
CA HIS A 67 -37.42 -34.91 35.71
C HIS A 67 -37.40 -36.45 35.72
N GLU A 68 -36.56 -36.99 36.57
CA GLU A 68 -36.93 -37.68 37.82
C GLU A 68 -35.65 -38.06 38.61
N GLU A 69 -35.34 -37.61 39.64
CA GLU A 69 -35.55 -37.56 41.07
C GLU A 69 -35.79 -38.90 41.77
N ARG A 70 -34.86 -39.23 42.69
CA ARG A 70 -34.98 -39.77 44.05
C ARG A 70 -35.65 -41.15 44.25
N GLN A 71 -35.11 -41.95 45.12
CA GLN A 71 -35.12 -41.85 46.58
C GLN A 71 -34.32 -42.97 47.24
N MET A 72 -33.66 -42.60 48.30
CA MET A 72 -33.25 -43.42 49.42
C MET A 72 -34.43 -44.06 50.16
N VAL A 73 -34.15 -45.08 50.95
CA VAL A 73 -34.60 -45.34 52.33
C VAL A 73 -34.68 -46.83 52.65
N ALA A 74 -33.82 -47.26 53.51
CA ALA A 74 -33.98 -47.71 54.90
C ALA A 74 -34.29 -49.21 55.13
N VAL A 75 -33.48 -49.69 56.00
CA VAL A 75 -33.51 -50.87 56.90
C VAL A 75 -34.67 -50.70 57.95
N PRO A 76 -35.04 -51.68 58.74
CA PRO A 76 -35.11 -53.17 58.87
C PRO A 76 -36.57 -53.61 59.23
N PRO A 77 -36.90 -54.66 59.95
CA PRO A 77 -36.24 -55.49 60.97
C PRO A 77 -36.56 -56.98 60.96
N ARG A 78 -35.81 -57.67 61.78
CA ARG A 78 -36.03 -58.90 62.66
C ARG A 78 -37.41 -59.51 62.69
N ASP A 79 -37.33 -60.84 62.74
CA ASP A 79 -37.61 -61.80 63.83
C ASP A 79 -37.98 -63.15 63.22
N ALA A 80 -37.43 -64.04 63.70
CA ALA A 80 -37.53 -65.02 64.76
C ALA A 80 -37.88 -66.45 64.28
N ALA A 81 -37.04 -67.24 64.76
CA ALA A 81 -37.29 -68.48 65.49
C ALA A 81 -37.79 -69.73 64.75
N VAL A 82 -37.14 -70.75 64.99
CA VAL A 82 -37.25 -71.84 65.89
C VAL A 82 -37.15 -73.22 65.22
N GLU A 83 -36.26 -74.00 65.81
CA GLU A 83 -36.26 -75.45 66.21
C GLU A 83 -36.12 -76.47 65.11
N SER A 84 -35.33 -77.33 65.26
CA SER A 84 -34.82 -78.36 66.13
C SER A 84 -34.37 -79.57 65.31
N ALA A 85 -33.40 -80.19 65.61
CA ALA A 85 -33.16 -81.46 66.14
C ALA A 85 -31.93 -82.17 65.55
N ASP A 86 -31.07 -82.44 66.48
CA ASP A 86 -30.23 -83.58 66.66
C ASP A 86 -30.12 -84.62 65.54
N THR A 87 -28.84 -84.91 65.22
CA THR A 87 -28.28 -86.23 65.48
C THR A 87 -26.73 -86.24 65.47
N VAL A 88 -26.24 -86.80 66.50
CA VAL A 88 -24.88 -87.19 66.83
C VAL A 88 -24.35 -88.19 65.81
N THR A 89 -23.12 -88.09 65.39
CA THR A 89 -22.09 -89.14 65.47
C THR A 89 -20.83 -88.80 64.69
N GLU A 90 -19.84 -88.75 65.32
CA GLU A 90 -18.55 -89.53 65.31
C GLU A 90 -17.33 -88.76 64.76
N ARG A 91 -16.41 -88.65 65.64
CA ARG A 91 -15.02 -88.20 65.47
C ARG A 91 -14.21 -89.19 64.64
N GLN A 92 -13.41 -88.64 63.73
CA GLN A 92 -12.05 -89.11 63.54
C GLN A 92 -11.10 -88.06 62.98
N PRO A 93 -9.77 -88.22 63.07
CA PRO A 93 -8.92 -87.04 63.39
C PRO A 93 -8.25 -86.39 62.19
N ALA A 94 -7.87 -85.18 62.43
CA ALA A 94 -7.12 -84.33 61.53
C ALA A 94 -5.74 -84.92 61.17
N THR A 95 -5.48 -85.03 59.85
CA THR A 95 -4.11 -85.02 59.34
C THR A 95 -3.79 -83.66 58.75
N GLY A 96 -2.93 -82.94 59.43
CA GLY A 96 -2.41 -81.66 58.97
C GLY A 96 -1.60 -81.77 57.70
N LYS A 97 -2.13 -81.17 56.64
CA LYS A 97 -1.38 -80.90 55.40
C LYS A 97 -1.97 -79.70 54.58
N SER A 98 -2.21 -78.57 55.17
CA SER A 98 -2.66 -77.37 54.39
C SER A 98 -1.81 -76.11 54.59
N TRP A 99 -0.84 -76.08 55.43
CA TRP A 99 -0.04 -74.91 55.75
C TRP A 99 1.13 -74.65 54.76
N ILE A 100 1.67 -75.78 54.15
CA ILE A 100 2.78 -75.67 53.19
C ILE A 100 2.31 -75.15 51.83
N HIS A 101 1.07 -75.47 51.38
CA HIS A 101 0.54 -75.01 50.10
C HIS A 101 0.11 -73.51 50.14
N ARG A 102 -0.32 -73.02 51.29
CA ARG A 102 -0.62 -71.58 51.43
C ARG A 102 0.64 -70.71 51.38
N LYS A 103 1.77 -71.18 51.96
CA LYS A 103 3.05 -70.42 51.84
C LYS A 103 3.66 -70.53 50.45
N ALA A 104 3.49 -71.60 49.70
CA ALA A 104 4.00 -71.80 48.36
C ALA A 104 3.28 -70.92 47.33
N ILE A 105 2.02 -70.53 47.56
CA ILE A 105 1.24 -69.59 46.69
C ILE A 105 1.43 -68.15 47.15
N MET A 106 1.62 -67.89 48.44
CA MET A 106 1.76 -66.52 48.96
C MET A 106 3.11 -65.89 48.59
N ILE A 107 4.21 -66.64 48.50
CA ILE A 107 5.52 -66.10 48.13
C ILE A 107 5.55 -65.60 46.71
N PRO A 108 5.06 -66.27 45.64
CA PRO A 108 5.00 -65.76 44.30
C PRO A 108 4.01 -64.64 44.19
N LEU A 109 2.90 -64.63 44.93
CA LEU A 109 1.92 -63.52 44.93
C LEU A 109 2.53 -62.24 45.53
N VAL A 110 3.21 -62.30 46.64
CA VAL A 110 3.93 -61.19 47.28
C VAL A 110 5.04 -60.67 46.37
N SER A 111 5.81 -61.57 45.74
CA SER A 111 6.83 -61.20 44.76
C SER A 111 6.23 -60.48 43.55
N LEU A 112 5.09 -60.97 43.05
CA LEU A 112 4.37 -60.30 41.95
C LEU A 112 3.88 -58.90 42.35
N ILE A 113 3.36 -58.71 43.56
CA ILE A 113 2.92 -57.39 44.08
C ILE A 113 4.13 -56.49 44.23
N ILE A 114 5.27 -56.95 44.70
CA ILE A 114 6.51 -56.14 44.79
C ILE A 114 6.98 -55.69 43.39
N ILE A 115 6.97 -56.63 42.42
CA ILE A 115 7.35 -56.34 41.04
C ILE A 115 6.37 -55.30 40.43
N LEU A 116 5.06 -55.50 40.60
CA LEU A 116 4.04 -54.55 40.12
C LEU A 116 4.15 -53.17 40.80
N ALA A 117 4.42 -53.16 42.13
CA ALA A 117 4.69 -51.91 42.86
C ALA A 117 5.96 -51.19 42.31
N GLY A 118 7.03 -51.97 42.09
CA GLY A 118 8.28 -51.50 41.50
C GLY A 118 8.05 -50.91 40.12
N LEU A 119 7.29 -51.57 39.24
CA LEU A 119 6.91 -51.07 37.91
C LEU A 119 6.02 -49.83 38.00
N TYR A 120 5.11 -49.81 38.98
CA TYR A 120 4.28 -48.62 39.21
C TYR A 120 5.10 -47.40 39.64
N PHE A 121 5.98 -47.55 40.63
CA PHE A 121 6.85 -46.47 41.08
C PHE A 121 7.84 -46.03 39.98
N MET A 122 8.36 -47.00 39.23
CA MET A 122 9.21 -46.71 38.06
C MET A 122 8.45 -45.97 36.98
N GLY A 123 7.22 -46.40 36.67
CA GLY A 123 6.35 -45.73 35.71
C GLY A 123 6.04 -44.28 36.12
N LYS A 124 5.63 -44.08 37.40
CA LYS A 124 5.39 -42.74 37.96
C LYS A 124 6.63 -41.84 37.89
N TYR A 125 7.81 -42.40 38.20
CA TYR A 125 9.08 -41.68 38.12
C TYR A 125 9.47 -41.28 36.70
N LEU A 126 9.26 -42.18 35.70
CA LEU A 126 9.58 -41.89 34.30
C LEU A 126 8.63 -40.90 33.64
N THR A 127 7.42 -40.78 34.17
CA THR A 127 6.38 -39.86 33.62
C THR A 127 6.15 -38.64 34.49
N ASP A 128 7.09 -38.33 35.38
CA ASP A 128 7.05 -37.13 36.22
C ASP A 128 7.16 -35.86 35.35
N PRO A 129 6.22 -34.89 35.47
CA PRO A 129 6.28 -33.64 34.71
C PRO A 129 7.54 -32.82 34.96
N VAL A 130 8.11 -32.85 36.20
CA VAL A 130 9.37 -32.19 36.54
C VAL A 130 10.51 -32.69 35.65
N ARG A 131 10.61 -34.00 35.46
CA ARG A 131 11.63 -34.59 34.56
C ARG A 131 11.45 -34.22 33.10
N THR A 132 10.22 -33.95 32.68
CA THR A 132 9.98 -33.46 31.32
C THR A 132 10.55 -32.06 31.15
N VAL A 133 10.41 -31.21 32.17
CA VAL A 133 10.99 -29.84 32.18
C VAL A 133 12.51 -29.92 32.24
N ASP A 134 13.08 -30.66 33.19
CA ASP A 134 14.54 -30.85 33.30
C ASP A 134 15.17 -31.34 31.99
N ALA A 135 14.50 -32.32 31.34
CA ALA A 135 14.96 -32.87 30.06
C ALA A 135 14.85 -31.88 28.90
N PHE A 136 13.89 -30.96 28.95
CA PHE A 136 13.77 -29.86 28.00
C PHE A 136 14.88 -28.84 28.20
N GLU A 137 15.12 -28.38 29.43
CA GLU A 137 16.20 -27.45 29.76
C GLU A 137 17.54 -27.98 29.31
N GLN A 138 17.86 -29.23 29.71
CA GLN A 138 19.10 -29.88 29.27
C GLN A 138 19.21 -29.95 27.74
N ALA A 139 18.09 -30.24 27.03
CA ALA A 139 18.10 -30.30 25.57
C ALA A 139 18.31 -28.91 24.93
N VAL A 140 17.84 -27.83 25.57
CA VAL A 140 18.10 -26.45 25.16
C VAL A 140 19.58 -26.09 25.39
N GLU A 141 20.13 -26.39 26.58
CA GLU A 141 21.55 -26.16 26.89
C GLU A 141 22.48 -26.89 25.93
N ASP A 142 22.19 -28.18 25.68
CA ASP A 142 22.94 -29.03 24.76
C ASP A 142 22.72 -28.69 23.29
N GLN A 143 21.77 -27.79 22.97
CA GLN A 143 21.31 -27.45 21.63
C GLN A 143 20.91 -28.71 20.82
N ASN A 144 20.32 -29.69 21.49
CA ASN A 144 19.96 -30.96 20.88
C ASN A 144 18.66 -30.89 20.08
N ILE A 145 18.80 -30.56 18.80
CA ILE A 145 17.67 -30.33 17.88
C ILE A 145 16.76 -31.56 17.78
N ASP A 146 17.35 -32.78 17.67
CA ASP A 146 16.53 -33.98 17.49
C ASP A 146 15.73 -34.33 18.74
N LYS A 147 16.30 -34.12 19.92
CA LYS A 147 15.61 -34.33 21.21
C LYS A 147 14.47 -33.31 21.35
N LEU A 148 14.74 -32.03 21.07
CA LEU A 148 13.74 -30.96 21.14
C LEU A 148 12.58 -31.17 20.15
N LYS A 149 12.85 -31.62 18.91
CA LYS A 149 11.78 -31.98 17.95
C LYS A 149 10.82 -33.03 18.49
N GLY A 150 11.32 -33.97 19.28
CA GLY A 150 10.50 -35.03 19.90
C GLY A 150 9.73 -34.57 21.13
N MET A 151 10.13 -33.48 21.78
CA MET A 151 9.55 -32.98 23.02
C MET A 151 8.51 -31.88 22.80
N ILE A 152 8.58 -31.13 21.67
CA ILE A 152 7.68 -30.02 21.38
C ILE A 152 6.43 -30.55 20.69
N TYR A 153 5.29 -30.19 21.23
CA TYR A 153 3.97 -30.54 20.73
C TYR A 153 3.22 -29.28 20.21
N THR A 154 2.52 -29.44 19.12
CA THR A 154 1.57 -28.44 18.60
C THR A 154 0.21 -29.07 18.35
N TYR A 155 -0.89 -28.33 18.57
CA TYR A 155 -2.24 -28.90 18.42
C TYR A 155 -2.61 -29.25 16.96
N GLU A 156 -1.92 -28.68 16.00
CA GLU A 156 -2.22 -28.86 14.57
C GLU A 156 -1.44 -30.01 13.92
N ASP A 157 -0.80 -30.87 14.70
CA ASP A 157 -0.01 -32.03 14.23
C ASP A 157 1.02 -31.66 13.13
N VAL A 158 1.62 -30.49 13.26
CA VAL A 158 2.67 -30.03 12.35
C VAL A 158 3.99 -30.68 12.74
N LYS A 159 4.61 -31.36 11.77
CA LYS A 159 5.93 -31.98 12.00
C LYS A 159 6.99 -30.92 12.27
N MET A 160 7.58 -30.94 13.44
CA MET A 160 8.64 -30.03 13.86
C MET A 160 9.86 -30.14 12.95
N THR A 161 10.36 -29.01 12.44
CA THR A 161 11.53 -28.95 11.57
C THR A 161 12.75 -28.43 12.31
N ASP A 162 13.94 -28.74 11.78
CA ASP A 162 15.19 -28.19 12.30
C ASP A 162 15.21 -26.67 12.32
N THR A 163 14.65 -26.05 11.30
CA THR A 163 14.55 -24.58 11.19
C THR A 163 13.75 -23.99 12.34
N GLN A 164 12.60 -24.58 12.68
CA GLN A 164 11.76 -24.13 13.79
C GLN A 164 12.48 -24.26 15.14
N VAL A 165 13.13 -25.40 15.41
CA VAL A 165 13.88 -25.59 16.65
C VAL A 165 15.09 -24.66 16.74
N LYS A 166 15.81 -24.44 15.63
CA LYS A 166 16.90 -23.44 15.57
C LYS A 166 16.40 -22.03 15.83
N ALA A 167 15.22 -21.67 15.32
CA ALA A 167 14.61 -20.36 15.55
C ALA A 167 14.24 -20.15 17.02
N MET A 168 13.68 -21.16 17.68
CA MET A 168 13.40 -21.15 19.11
C MET A 168 14.70 -21.00 19.92
N LEU A 169 15.72 -21.81 19.65
CA LEU A 169 17.02 -21.74 20.33
C LEU A 169 17.70 -20.39 20.13
N ALA A 170 17.61 -19.82 18.92
CA ALA A 170 18.13 -18.49 18.63
C ALA A 170 17.40 -17.41 19.44
N TRP A 171 16.09 -17.55 19.64
CA TRP A 171 15.33 -16.64 20.48
C TRP A 171 15.75 -16.74 21.95
N PHE A 172 15.77 -17.92 22.52
CA PHE A 172 16.17 -18.14 23.91
C PHE A 172 17.58 -17.62 24.21
N LYS A 173 18.51 -17.78 23.25
CA LYS A 173 19.86 -17.23 23.36
C LYS A 173 19.91 -15.69 23.30
N ASN A 174 19.04 -15.08 22.48
CA ASN A 174 19.01 -13.64 22.26
C ASN A 174 18.24 -12.90 23.36
N ASP A 175 17.32 -13.59 24.03
CA ASP A 175 16.45 -13.07 25.08
C ASP A 175 16.43 -14.06 26.28
N PRO A 176 17.49 -14.05 27.12
CA PRO A 176 17.59 -14.93 28.25
C PRO A 176 16.52 -14.72 29.33
N ASP A 177 15.99 -13.48 29.44
CA ASP A 177 14.97 -13.15 30.43
C ASP A 177 13.64 -13.85 30.06
N THR A 178 13.22 -13.75 28.80
CA THR A 178 12.05 -14.49 28.29
C THR A 178 12.24 -16.00 28.44
N TYR A 179 13.45 -16.55 28.20
CA TYR A 179 13.73 -17.96 28.41
C TYR A 179 13.59 -18.36 29.89
N SER A 180 14.12 -17.56 30.81
CA SER A 180 13.98 -17.74 32.25
C SER A 180 12.51 -17.76 32.70
N ASP A 181 11.72 -16.85 32.20
CA ASP A 181 10.28 -16.79 32.49
C ASP A 181 9.52 -18.02 31.99
N ILE A 182 9.89 -18.52 30.79
CA ILE A 182 9.35 -19.78 30.25
C ILE A 182 9.68 -20.94 31.17
N VAL A 183 10.95 -21.10 31.53
CA VAL A 183 11.42 -22.19 32.42
C VAL A 183 10.69 -22.11 33.76
N GLN A 184 10.67 -20.96 34.40
CA GLN A 184 9.98 -20.78 35.69
C GLN A 184 8.48 -21.10 35.58
N SER A 185 7.81 -20.75 34.50
CA SER A 185 6.41 -21.09 34.25
C SER A 185 6.21 -22.60 34.09
N LEU A 186 7.13 -23.29 33.39
CA LEU A 186 7.11 -24.75 33.22
C LEU A 186 7.32 -25.49 34.57
N GLU A 187 8.32 -25.07 35.35
CA GLU A 187 8.62 -25.63 36.70
C GLU A 187 7.43 -25.42 37.63
N ASN A 188 6.86 -24.19 37.71
CA ASN A 188 5.70 -23.89 38.53
C ASN A 188 4.50 -24.77 38.16
N THR A 189 4.29 -25.00 36.86
CA THR A 189 3.24 -25.91 36.38
C THR A 189 3.52 -27.37 36.72
N ALA A 190 4.77 -27.81 36.61
CA ALA A 190 5.18 -29.19 36.93
C ALA A 190 5.03 -29.50 38.42
N HIS A 191 5.31 -28.54 39.31
CA HIS A 191 5.18 -28.68 40.76
C HIS A 191 3.76 -28.45 41.26
N ALA A 192 2.87 -27.86 40.48
CA ALA A 192 1.49 -27.63 40.90
C ALA A 192 0.70 -28.94 41.03
N ALA A 193 -0.09 -29.10 42.07
CA ALA A 193 -0.85 -30.32 42.34
C ALA A 193 -1.86 -30.69 41.21
N ASN A 194 -2.34 -29.70 40.47
CA ASN A 194 -3.28 -29.88 39.38
C ASN A 194 -2.67 -29.71 37.99
N HIS A 195 -1.38 -29.36 37.89
CA HIS A 195 -0.63 -29.14 36.66
C HIS A 195 -1.38 -28.17 35.68
N VAL A 196 -2.07 -27.16 36.21
CA VAL A 196 -2.72 -26.11 35.42
C VAL A 196 -1.66 -25.14 34.95
N ARG A 197 -1.73 -24.74 33.66
CA ARG A 197 -0.83 -23.78 33.03
C ARG A 197 -0.65 -22.55 33.92
N TYR A 198 0.58 -22.23 34.24
CA TYR A 198 0.95 -21.07 35.02
C TYR A 198 1.48 -19.97 34.07
N GLY A 199 0.80 -18.81 34.04
CA GLY A 199 1.17 -17.69 33.16
C GLY A 199 0.74 -17.87 31.71
N HIS A 200 1.13 -16.90 30.87
CA HIS A 200 0.82 -16.82 29.43
C HIS A 200 2.08 -16.97 28.57
N THR A 201 3.05 -17.79 29.01
CA THR A 201 4.27 -18.04 28.24
C THR A 201 3.96 -18.79 26.94
N PRO A 202 4.70 -18.53 25.85
CA PRO A 202 4.45 -19.16 24.55
C PRO A 202 4.76 -20.67 24.52
N TYR A 203 5.57 -21.16 25.48
CA TYR A 203 5.81 -22.59 25.71
C TYR A 203 5.28 -22.96 27.08
N TYR A 204 4.54 -24.06 27.16
CA TYR A 204 3.89 -24.51 28.40
C TYR A 204 3.80 -26.02 28.49
N LEU A 205 3.68 -26.54 29.70
CA LEU A 205 3.53 -27.96 29.97
C LEU A 205 2.10 -28.42 29.61
N HIS A 206 2.01 -29.45 28.76
CA HIS A 206 0.74 -30.00 28.27
C HIS A 206 0.65 -31.50 28.64
N LYS A 207 -0.52 -31.92 29.12
CA LYS A 207 -0.83 -33.31 29.39
C LYS A 207 -1.33 -33.96 28.09
N ALA A 208 -0.44 -34.75 27.45
CA ALA A 208 -0.67 -35.33 26.13
C ALA A 208 -1.39 -36.71 26.18
N GLY A 209 -2.00 -37.06 27.33
CA GLY A 209 -2.75 -38.29 27.49
C GLY A 209 -2.11 -39.25 28.48
N LYS A 210 -2.17 -40.57 28.21
CA LYS A 210 -1.63 -41.64 29.08
C LYS A 210 -0.47 -42.38 28.40
N GLN A 211 0.59 -42.61 29.17
CA GLN A 211 1.70 -43.46 28.79
C GLN A 211 1.66 -44.74 29.64
N TYR A 212 2.05 -45.86 29.06
CA TYR A 212 1.98 -47.19 29.72
C TYR A 212 0.59 -47.51 30.31
N LEU A 213 -0.50 -47.02 29.69
CA LEU A 213 -1.91 -47.20 30.07
C LEU A 213 -2.34 -46.52 31.39
N LEU A 214 -1.44 -46.24 32.32
CA LEU A 214 -1.76 -45.81 33.69
C LEU A 214 -1.26 -44.39 34.01
N PHE A 215 -0.13 -43.98 33.46
CA PHE A 215 0.58 -42.76 33.86
C PHE A 215 0.27 -41.62 32.92
N ASP A 216 0.21 -40.41 33.46
CA ASP A 216 0.03 -39.21 32.65
C ASP A 216 1.31 -38.92 31.84
N HIS A 217 1.17 -38.56 30.58
CA HIS A 217 2.26 -38.16 29.69
C HIS A 217 2.26 -36.66 29.50
N TYR A 218 3.41 -36.04 29.67
CA TYR A 218 3.59 -34.59 29.54
C TYR A 218 4.53 -34.25 28.39
N GLN A 219 4.23 -33.15 27.67
CA GLN A 219 5.04 -32.61 26.59
C GLN A 219 5.10 -31.08 26.72
N ILE A 220 6.12 -30.47 26.14
CA ILE A 220 6.19 -29.03 26.02
C ILE A 220 5.36 -28.61 24.82
N ALA A 221 4.26 -27.92 25.07
CA ALA A 221 3.36 -27.46 24.02
C ALA A 221 3.61 -26.01 23.64
N THR A 222 3.30 -25.69 22.40
CA THR A 222 3.27 -24.33 21.91
C THR A 222 2.19 -24.18 20.84
N GLU A 223 1.73 -22.95 20.62
CA GLU A 223 0.80 -22.63 19.55
C GLU A 223 1.55 -22.21 18.28
N LEU A 224 1.00 -22.52 17.12
CA LEU A 224 1.56 -22.07 15.86
C LEU A 224 1.24 -20.60 15.62
N ILE A 225 2.23 -19.89 15.16
CA ILE A 225 2.12 -18.52 14.68
C ILE A 225 2.10 -18.57 13.15
N TYR A 226 1.15 -17.91 12.55
CA TYR A 226 1.03 -17.76 11.11
C TYR A 226 1.54 -16.36 10.73
N PRO A 227 2.79 -16.24 10.22
CA PRO A 227 3.31 -14.93 9.85
C PRO A 227 2.50 -14.31 8.72
N GLU A 228 2.26 -13.02 8.84
CA GLU A 228 1.59 -12.19 7.85
C GLU A 228 2.61 -11.22 7.26
N VAL A 229 2.90 -11.38 5.97
CA VAL A 229 3.89 -10.55 5.27
C VAL A 229 3.19 -9.66 4.28
N THR A 230 3.35 -8.35 4.45
CA THR A 230 2.79 -7.35 3.56
C THR A 230 3.83 -6.87 2.57
N THR A 231 3.45 -6.64 1.32
CA THR A 231 4.28 -6.05 0.26
C THR A 231 3.41 -5.34 -0.77
N ASN A 232 3.92 -4.27 -1.35
CA ASN A 232 3.37 -3.59 -2.51
C ASN A 232 4.16 -3.91 -3.81
N LEU A 233 5.06 -4.91 -3.75
CA LEU A 233 5.89 -5.33 -4.88
C LEU A 233 5.23 -6.48 -5.62
N LYS A 234 4.87 -6.25 -6.86
CA LYS A 234 4.23 -7.25 -7.72
C LYS A 234 5.10 -8.47 -7.93
N ASN A 235 4.48 -9.66 -7.86
CA ASN A 235 5.13 -10.96 -8.05
C ASN A 235 6.29 -11.26 -7.06
N MET A 236 6.37 -10.53 -5.95
CA MET A 236 7.38 -10.84 -4.93
C MET A 236 7.15 -12.24 -4.36
N VAL A 237 8.17 -13.07 -4.38
CA VAL A 237 8.20 -14.40 -3.75
C VAL A 237 8.68 -14.24 -2.31
N ILE A 238 7.80 -14.54 -1.35
CA ILE A 238 8.01 -14.32 0.07
C ILE A 238 8.07 -15.65 0.80
N GLY A 239 9.03 -15.81 1.71
CA GLY A 239 9.14 -17.02 2.52
C GLY A 239 10.05 -16.87 3.73
N ILE A 240 10.19 -17.97 4.46
CA ILE A 240 11.11 -18.09 5.59
C ILE A 240 12.29 -18.94 5.15
N THR A 241 13.51 -18.49 5.40
CA THR A 241 14.73 -19.21 5.03
C THR A 241 14.77 -20.59 5.70
N GLY A 242 14.85 -21.63 4.88
CA GLY A 242 14.88 -23.02 5.35
C GLY A 242 13.53 -23.61 5.78
N ALA A 243 12.41 -22.90 5.54
CA ALA A 243 11.06 -23.36 5.89
C ALA A 243 10.14 -23.35 4.67
N GLY A 244 10.12 -24.46 3.93
CA GLY A 244 9.16 -24.66 2.84
C GLY A 244 9.42 -23.82 1.57
N LYS A 245 8.41 -23.75 0.71
CA LYS A 245 8.43 -22.92 -0.51
C LYS A 245 7.82 -21.56 -0.20
N GLY A 246 8.39 -20.51 -0.81
CA GLY A 246 7.80 -19.18 -0.75
C GLY A 246 6.44 -19.11 -1.44
N LYS A 247 5.66 -18.09 -1.08
CA LYS A 247 4.38 -17.72 -1.68
C LYS A 247 4.54 -16.42 -2.46
N THR A 248 3.82 -16.28 -3.57
CA THR A 248 3.95 -15.13 -4.46
C THR A 248 2.85 -14.11 -4.22
N ALA A 249 3.21 -12.84 -4.14
CA ALA A 249 2.31 -11.71 -4.06
C ALA A 249 1.90 -11.24 -5.48
N GLU A 250 0.95 -11.95 -6.10
CA GLU A 250 0.55 -11.71 -7.50
C GLU A 250 -0.28 -10.43 -7.69
N LYS A 251 -0.97 -9.98 -6.62
CA LYS A 251 -1.92 -8.86 -6.65
C LYS A 251 -1.39 -7.58 -6.01
N ALA A 252 -0.13 -7.58 -5.56
CA ALA A 252 0.49 -6.40 -4.99
C ALA A 252 0.77 -5.37 -6.09
N GLU A 253 0.51 -4.09 -5.78
CA GLU A 253 0.80 -2.93 -6.63
C GLU A 253 1.32 -1.79 -5.72
N SER A 254 2.02 -0.78 -6.27
CA SER A 254 2.65 0.30 -5.51
C SER A 254 1.71 0.95 -4.48
N ASN A 255 0.48 1.23 -4.90
CA ASN A 255 -0.57 1.85 -4.08
C ASN A 255 -1.58 0.86 -3.48
N SER A 256 -1.39 -0.45 -3.68
CA SER A 256 -2.32 -1.50 -3.21
C SER A 256 -1.53 -2.70 -2.68
N PRO A 257 -1.03 -2.63 -1.44
CA PRO A 257 -0.23 -3.70 -0.86
C PRO A 257 -1.06 -4.97 -0.66
N GLN A 258 -0.39 -6.12 -0.80
CA GLN A 258 -0.96 -7.43 -0.56
C GLN A 258 -0.34 -8.07 0.68
N THR A 259 -1.18 -8.58 1.59
CA THR A 259 -0.72 -9.38 2.73
C THR A 259 -0.79 -10.87 2.40
N ILE A 260 0.33 -11.56 2.59
CA ILE A 260 0.50 -13.01 2.39
C ILE A 260 0.61 -13.69 3.75
N LYS A 261 -0.28 -14.62 4.03
CA LYS A 261 -0.19 -15.49 5.22
C LYS A 261 0.69 -16.69 4.89
N LEU A 262 1.80 -16.85 5.63
CA LEU A 262 2.72 -17.98 5.52
C LEU A 262 2.22 -19.18 6.34
N ASP A 263 2.92 -20.32 6.19
CA ASP A 263 2.61 -21.53 6.95
C ASP A 263 2.98 -21.35 8.41
N GLY A 264 2.26 -22.05 9.29
CA GLY A 264 2.44 -21.93 10.74
C GLY A 264 3.83 -22.39 11.19
N VAL A 265 4.44 -21.62 12.07
CA VAL A 265 5.72 -21.90 12.72
C VAL A 265 5.59 -21.68 14.23
N ILE A 266 6.48 -22.30 15.02
CA ILE A 266 6.52 -22.05 16.47
C ILE A 266 7.14 -20.67 16.78
N PRO A 267 6.94 -20.11 18.00
CA PRO A 267 7.61 -18.89 18.42
C PRO A 267 9.13 -18.98 18.31
N GLY A 268 9.79 -17.93 17.81
CA GLY A 268 11.23 -17.93 17.61
C GLY A 268 11.73 -16.82 16.70
N ILE A 269 13.05 -16.75 16.48
CA ILE A 269 13.67 -15.78 15.56
C ILE A 269 13.82 -16.39 14.18
N TYR A 270 13.19 -15.80 13.18
CA TYR A 270 13.23 -16.25 11.79
C TYR A 270 13.85 -15.20 10.87
N THR A 271 14.46 -15.69 9.79
CA THR A 271 14.89 -14.84 8.67
C THR A 271 13.90 -15.01 7.53
N PHE A 272 13.20 -13.94 7.23
CA PHE A 272 12.31 -13.83 6.09
C PHE A 272 13.08 -13.36 4.86
N TYR A 273 12.65 -13.79 3.68
CA TYR A 273 13.13 -13.28 2.41
C TYR A 273 11.96 -12.87 1.52
N GLY A 274 12.17 -11.81 0.75
CA GLY A 274 11.33 -11.39 -0.35
C GLY A 274 12.20 -11.19 -1.58
N HIS A 275 11.84 -11.80 -2.69
CA HIS A 275 12.53 -11.72 -3.98
C HIS A 275 11.57 -11.30 -5.07
N SER A 276 11.89 -10.24 -5.80
CA SER A 276 11.18 -9.77 -6.99
C SER A 276 12.17 -9.23 -8.02
N ASP A 277 11.70 -9.00 -9.25
CA ASP A 277 12.53 -8.38 -10.29
C ASP A 277 12.96 -6.95 -9.93
N ALA A 278 12.18 -6.27 -9.10
CA ALA A 278 12.42 -4.89 -8.70
C ALA A 278 13.34 -4.77 -7.47
N MET A 279 13.19 -5.70 -6.49
CA MET A 279 13.88 -5.58 -5.21
C MET A 279 14.01 -6.92 -4.49
N ASP A 280 15.17 -7.15 -3.88
CA ASP A 280 15.42 -8.23 -2.94
C ASP A 280 15.52 -7.69 -1.53
N GLN A 281 14.82 -8.33 -0.59
CA GLN A 281 14.84 -7.97 0.83
C GLN A 281 15.03 -9.19 1.72
N THR A 282 15.71 -9.01 2.84
CA THR A 282 15.77 -9.98 3.93
C THR A 282 15.54 -9.27 5.25
N LYS A 283 14.73 -9.88 6.13
CA LYS A 283 14.41 -9.31 7.43
C LYS A 283 14.45 -10.39 8.50
N LYS A 284 15.21 -10.14 9.56
CA LYS A 284 15.26 -11.01 10.72
C LYS A 284 14.27 -10.51 11.77
N LYS A 285 13.37 -11.39 12.23
CA LYS A 285 12.32 -11.00 13.16
C LYS A 285 12.05 -12.09 14.18
N THR A 286 11.82 -11.70 15.44
CA THR A 286 11.24 -12.55 16.47
C THR A 286 9.75 -12.63 16.26
N LEU A 287 9.22 -13.85 16.13
CA LEU A 287 7.80 -14.11 16.03
C LEU A 287 7.24 -14.54 17.39
N THR A 288 6.19 -13.84 17.80
CA THR A 288 5.37 -14.17 18.98
C THR A 288 3.89 -14.12 18.59
N SER A 289 2.98 -14.50 19.49
CA SER A 289 1.53 -14.37 19.25
C SER A 289 1.13 -12.93 18.93
N ASP A 290 1.82 -11.97 19.54
CA ASP A 290 1.48 -10.54 19.49
C ASP A 290 2.24 -9.80 18.38
N ASP A 291 3.36 -10.36 17.90
CA ASP A 291 4.18 -9.77 16.85
C ASP A 291 4.48 -10.76 15.72
N ARG A 292 3.58 -10.85 14.73
CA ARG A 292 3.65 -11.78 13.61
C ARG A 292 3.69 -11.10 12.23
N GLN A 293 3.68 -9.78 12.19
CA GLN A 293 3.66 -9.03 10.93
C GLN A 293 5.07 -8.71 10.46
N VAL A 294 5.31 -8.85 9.16
CA VAL A 294 6.55 -8.47 8.47
C VAL A 294 6.17 -7.62 7.27
N ASP A 295 6.85 -6.52 7.09
CA ASP A 295 6.64 -5.64 5.96
C ASP A 295 7.84 -5.68 5.00
N PHE A 296 7.55 -5.96 3.72
CA PHE A 296 8.46 -5.94 2.58
C PHE A 296 8.02 -4.95 1.51
N SER A 297 7.26 -3.95 1.90
CA SER A 297 6.91 -2.87 0.98
C SER A 297 8.14 -2.06 0.61
N GLY A 298 8.16 -1.58 -0.61
CA GLY A 298 9.11 -0.57 -1.08
C GLY A 298 8.43 0.78 -1.15
N THR A 299 9.20 1.85 -0.96
CA THR A 299 8.73 3.22 -1.08
C THR A 299 8.74 3.67 -2.53
N TYR A 300 7.67 4.32 -2.97
CA TYR A 300 7.54 4.95 -4.28
C TYR A 300 7.37 6.45 -4.10
N ILE A 301 8.07 7.23 -4.93
CA ILE A 301 8.11 8.69 -4.85
C ILE A 301 7.41 9.25 -6.09
N SER A 302 6.41 10.09 -5.89
CA SER A 302 5.78 10.86 -6.96
C SER A 302 6.68 12.01 -7.40
N LEU A 303 6.84 12.20 -8.72
CA LEU A 303 7.70 13.23 -9.27
C LEU A 303 6.87 14.23 -10.09
N SER A 304 7.12 15.51 -9.84
CA SER A 304 6.55 16.63 -10.61
C SER A 304 7.65 17.57 -11.11
N SER A 305 7.31 18.44 -12.04
CA SER A 305 8.19 19.49 -12.55
C SER A 305 7.38 20.56 -13.24
N ASN A 306 7.84 21.81 -13.17
CA ASN A 306 7.34 22.90 -14.00
C ASN A 306 7.69 22.75 -15.49
N ILE A 307 8.59 21.80 -15.85
CA ILE A 307 8.82 21.33 -17.22
C ILE A 307 8.57 19.81 -17.30
N PRO A 308 7.32 19.36 -17.45
CA PRO A 308 6.97 17.93 -17.41
C PRO A 308 7.64 17.07 -18.49
N VAL A 309 8.03 17.68 -19.61
CA VAL A 309 8.71 17.02 -20.75
C VAL A 309 10.22 16.87 -20.55
N ALA A 310 10.79 17.42 -19.45
CA ALA A 310 12.21 17.27 -19.14
C ALA A 310 12.57 15.81 -18.85
N GLU A 311 13.77 15.41 -19.26
CA GLU A 311 14.33 14.07 -19.03
C GLU A 311 14.67 13.88 -17.56
N LEU A 312 14.19 12.77 -16.97
CA LEU A 312 14.43 12.42 -15.56
C LEU A 312 15.78 11.71 -15.40
N TYR A 313 16.55 12.19 -14.44
CA TYR A 313 17.79 11.57 -13.96
C TYR A 313 17.64 11.11 -12.52
N VAL A 314 18.03 9.86 -12.25
CA VAL A 314 18.05 9.28 -10.90
C VAL A 314 19.46 8.76 -10.61
N ASN A 315 20.04 9.17 -9.49
CA ASN A 315 21.42 8.83 -9.12
C ASN A 315 22.42 9.17 -10.26
N ASN A 316 22.27 10.34 -10.88
CA ASN A 316 23.04 10.82 -12.04
C ASN A 316 22.94 9.93 -13.30
N LYS A 317 21.94 9.08 -13.41
CA LYS A 317 21.69 8.25 -14.58
C LYS A 317 20.45 8.71 -15.29
N ASP A 318 20.55 8.88 -16.60
CA ASP A 318 19.40 9.06 -17.46
C ASP A 318 18.47 7.85 -17.37
N THR A 319 17.20 8.08 -17.09
CA THR A 319 16.18 7.05 -16.99
C THR A 319 15.58 6.68 -18.35
N GLY A 320 15.82 7.49 -19.37
CA GLY A 320 15.18 7.40 -20.69
C GLY A 320 13.69 7.76 -20.68
N LYS A 321 13.21 8.43 -19.61
CA LYS A 321 11.84 8.89 -19.46
C LYS A 321 11.81 10.38 -19.13
N THR A 322 10.72 11.03 -19.50
CA THR A 322 10.42 12.38 -18.98
C THR A 322 9.82 12.32 -17.60
N VAL A 323 9.79 13.44 -16.87
CA VAL A 323 9.14 13.54 -15.55
C VAL A 323 7.67 13.14 -15.65
N ALA A 324 6.93 13.65 -16.64
CA ALA A 324 5.52 13.28 -16.88
C ALA A 324 5.30 11.78 -17.16
N GLN A 325 6.26 11.11 -17.82
CA GLN A 325 6.18 9.69 -18.13
C GLN A 325 6.57 8.80 -16.94
N SER A 326 7.22 9.37 -15.93
CA SER A 326 7.77 8.62 -14.81
C SER A 326 6.70 8.31 -13.76
N GLY A 327 5.76 9.22 -13.52
CA GLY A 327 4.72 9.09 -12.52
C GLY A 327 5.33 8.85 -11.13
N GLU A 328 5.19 7.63 -10.63
CA GLU A 328 5.86 7.16 -9.41
C GLU A 328 7.20 6.48 -9.75
N TRP A 329 8.23 6.81 -8.99
CA TRP A 329 9.57 6.24 -9.13
C TRP A 329 9.96 5.43 -7.89
N GLY A 330 10.41 4.20 -8.08
CA GLY A 330 10.75 3.25 -7.02
C GLY A 330 10.77 1.82 -7.57
N PRO A 331 10.76 0.81 -6.72
CA PRO A 331 10.71 0.88 -5.25
C PRO A 331 12.07 1.20 -4.62
N PHE A 332 12.07 1.94 -3.53
CA PHE A 332 13.25 2.18 -2.70
C PHE A 332 13.15 1.41 -1.38
N LYS A 333 14.31 1.00 -0.84
CA LYS A 333 14.40 0.49 0.53
C LYS A 333 14.48 1.67 1.51
N LYS A 334 14.13 1.41 2.75
CA LYS A 334 14.15 2.43 3.80
C LYS A 334 15.50 3.17 3.93
N ASP A 335 16.61 2.49 3.67
CA ASP A 335 17.96 3.04 3.81
C ASP A 335 18.54 3.55 2.47
N ASP A 336 17.74 3.57 1.40
CA ASP A 336 18.17 4.11 0.11
C ASP A 336 18.15 5.64 0.14
N THR A 337 19.18 6.26 -0.44
CA THR A 337 19.35 7.71 -0.52
C THR A 337 19.45 8.18 -1.97
N PRO A 338 18.35 8.06 -2.76
CA PRO A 338 18.38 8.44 -4.16
C PRO A 338 18.49 9.96 -4.34
N THR A 339 19.07 10.36 -5.48
CA THR A 339 19.08 11.75 -5.94
C THR A 339 18.29 11.89 -7.22
N PHE A 340 17.57 12.99 -7.36
CA PHE A 340 16.72 13.28 -8.51
C PHE A 340 17.04 14.65 -9.08
N TYR A 341 17.08 14.77 -10.38
CA TYR A 341 17.00 16.02 -11.12
C TYR A 341 16.40 15.79 -12.50
N ALA A 342 15.88 16.85 -13.09
CA ALA A 342 15.39 16.86 -14.45
C ALA A 342 16.29 17.69 -15.35
N ARG A 343 16.42 17.34 -16.63
CA ARG A 343 17.15 18.10 -17.64
C ARG A 343 16.29 18.28 -18.87
N TYR A 344 16.21 19.51 -19.33
CA TYR A 344 15.55 19.82 -20.59
C TYR A 344 16.57 20.34 -21.59
N THR A 345 16.53 19.81 -22.82
CA THR A 345 17.49 20.15 -23.89
C THR A 345 16.74 20.51 -25.16
N ALA A 346 16.97 21.72 -25.66
CA ALA A 346 16.46 22.18 -26.95
C ALA A 346 17.59 22.79 -27.77
N ASN A 347 17.66 22.44 -29.05
CA ASN A 347 18.63 22.96 -30.03
C ASN A 347 20.09 22.98 -29.54
N GLY A 348 20.48 22.00 -28.71
CA GLY A 348 21.83 21.86 -28.16
C GLY A 348 22.12 22.68 -26.89
N HIS A 349 21.17 23.44 -26.40
CA HIS A 349 21.21 24.12 -25.10
C HIS A 349 20.46 23.29 -24.07
N SER A 350 21.03 23.18 -22.86
CA SER A 350 20.42 22.42 -21.77
C SER A 350 20.27 23.27 -20.52
N ILE A 351 19.16 23.12 -19.85
CA ILE A 351 18.92 23.60 -18.49
C ILE A 351 18.66 22.40 -17.57
N GLN A 352 18.88 22.57 -16.26
CA GLN A 352 18.70 21.52 -15.27
C GLN A 352 17.96 22.07 -14.08
N SER A 353 17.04 21.27 -13.52
CA SER A 353 16.37 21.57 -12.25
C SER A 353 17.38 21.54 -11.09
N GLU A 354 16.98 22.02 -9.94
CA GLU A 354 17.68 21.70 -8.70
C GLU A 354 17.80 20.17 -8.54
N THR A 355 18.87 19.74 -7.86
CA THR A 355 19.05 18.35 -7.50
C THR A 355 18.48 18.12 -6.11
N VAL A 356 17.46 17.29 -6.00
CA VAL A 356 16.88 16.90 -4.73
C VAL A 356 17.52 15.59 -4.27
N SER A 357 18.06 15.59 -3.04
CA SER A 357 18.67 14.42 -2.42
C SER A 357 17.75 13.89 -1.32
N VAL A 358 17.49 12.57 -1.35
CA VAL A 358 16.79 11.87 -0.26
C VAL A 358 17.83 11.35 0.73
N SER A 359 17.57 11.50 2.04
CA SER A 359 18.46 11.11 3.13
C SER A 359 17.66 10.54 4.30
N ASP A 360 18.32 9.80 5.20
CA ASP A 360 17.71 9.30 6.44
C ASP A 360 17.43 10.40 7.46
N GLU A 361 18.11 11.55 7.33
CA GLU A 361 17.97 12.71 8.20
C GLU A 361 17.50 13.91 7.38
N SER A 362 16.48 14.61 7.87
CA SER A 362 16.03 15.88 7.30
C SER A 362 17.07 16.96 7.61
N ASP A 363 17.69 17.49 6.57
CA ASP A 363 18.57 18.66 6.62
C ASP A 363 18.03 19.71 5.64
N TYR A 364 18.57 20.94 5.66
CA TYR A 364 18.07 22.07 4.88
C TYR A 364 18.02 21.79 3.35
N ASP A 365 18.92 20.93 2.85
CA ASP A 365 19.03 20.59 1.43
C ASP A 365 18.63 19.13 1.12
N THR A 366 18.01 18.42 2.07
CA THR A 366 17.62 17.01 1.91
C THR A 366 16.19 16.77 2.37
N VAL A 367 15.53 15.81 1.72
CA VAL A 367 14.17 15.35 2.05
C VAL A 367 14.29 13.94 2.59
N THR A 368 13.55 13.60 3.64
CA THR A 368 13.50 12.21 4.10
C THR A 368 12.68 11.34 3.13
N LEU A 369 12.92 10.03 3.15
CA LEU A 369 12.17 9.11 2.29
C LEU A 369 10.67 9.11 2.62
N ASP A 370 10.32 9.25 3.90
CA ASP A 370 8.91 9.32 4.35
C ASP A 370 8.23 10.62 3.87
N GLU A 371 8.93 11.76 3.86
CA GLU A 371 8.44 13.03 3.29
C GLU A 371 8.31 12.94 1.77
N ALA A 372 9.31 12.37 1.07
CA ALA A 372 9.26 12.16 -0.37
C ALA A 372 8.13 11.22 -0.81
N GLU A 373 7.78 10.20 0.02
CA GLU A 373 6.66 9.31 -0.22
C GLU A 373 5.32 10.04 -0.04
N SER A 374 5.19 10.90 0.99
CA SER A 374 3.93 11.59 1.31
C SER A 374 3.66 12.79 0.42
N ASP A 375 4.66 13.62 0.18
CA ASP A 375 4.51 14.93 -0.46
C ASP A 375 4.96 14.92 -1.93
N GLY A 376 5.76 13.91 -2.32
CA GLY A 376 6.41 13.85 -3.62
C GLY A 376 7.65 14.76 -3.69
N ILE A 377 8.27 14.77 -4.86
CA ILE A 377 9.42 15.64 -5.16
C ILE A 377 9.07 16.49 -6.38
N ASP A 378 9.19 17.81 -6.25
CA ASP A 378 9.08 18.75 -7.36
C ASP A 378 10.47 19.11 -7.88
N LEU A 379 10.74 18.77 -9.14
CA LEU A 379 11.99 19.06 -9.84
C LEU A 379 11.85 20.40 -10.57
N TYR A 380 12.04 21.47 -9.80
CA TYR A 380 11.77 22.83 -10.24
C TYR A 380 12.95 23.44 -11.00
N PHE A 381 12.66 24.14 -12.10
CA PHE A 381 13.62 24.92 -12.87
C PHE A 381 13.44 26.39 -12.52
N GLU A 382 14.37 26.97 -11.77
CA GLU A 382 14.29 28.37 -11.28
C GLU A 382 14.28 29.41 -12.41
N ASP A 383 14.97 29.14 -13.51
CA ASP A 383 15.09 30.07 -14.65
C ASP A 383 13.79 30.21 -15.46
N VAL A 384 12.67 29.56 -15.02
CA VAL A 384 11.42 29.42 -15.77
C VAL A 384 10.26 30.26 -15.18
N GLU A 385 10.54 31.12 -14.18
CA GLU A 385 9.48 31.85 -13.44
C GLU A 385 8.70 32.93 -14.24
N ASN A 386 9.11 33.30 -15.47
CA ASN A 386 8.67 34.54 -16.07
C ASN A 386 7.63 34.45 -17.22
N GLY A 387 6.82 33.44 -17.29
CA GLY A 387 5.69 33.40 -18.23
C GLY A 387 6.04 33.21 -19.72
N ASP A 388 7.30 33.42 -20.10
CA ASP A 388 7.78 33.38 -21.48
C ASP A 388 8.47 32.02 -21.82
N PHE A 389 8.21 30.99 -21.05
CA PHE A 389 8.82 29.67 -21.24
C PHE A 389 7.82 28.70 -21.89
N TYR A 390 8.00 28.44 -23.17
CA TYR A 390 7.10 27.63 -23.96
C TYR A 390 7.75 26.31 -24.38
N THR A 391 7.30 25.19 -23.83
CA THR A 391 7.78 23.85 -24.22
C THR A 391 6.66 23.04 -24.85
N LEU A 392 6.99 22.32 -25.91
CA LEU A 392 6.08 21.42 -26.62
C LEU A 392 6.67 20.02 -26.66
N ASP A 393 5.89 18.99 -26.28
CA ASP A 393 6.29 17.59 -26.41
C ASP A 393 6.09 17.03 -27.83
N GLY A 394 5.52 17.85 -28.71
CA GLY A 394 5.28 17.50 -30.12
C GLY A 394 4.06 16.62 -30.36
N THR A 395 3.24 16.39 -29.35
CA THR A 395 1.95 15.71 -29.48
C THR A 395 0.81 16.73 -29.56
N ASP A 396 -0.27 16.39 -30.26
CA ASP A 396 -1.49 17.20 -30.31
C ASP A 396 -2.35 16.88 -29.07
N ASN A 397 -1.94 17.40 -27.92
CA ASN A 397 -2.60 17.22 -26.63
C ASN A 397 -3.05 18.56 -26.04
N GLN A 398 -3.89 18.47 -25.01
CA GLN A 398 -4.46 19.66 -24.36
C GLN A 398 -3.38 20.56 -23.75
N ALA A 399 -2.33 20.00 -23.14
CA ALA A 399 -1.27 20.78 -22.49
C ALA A 399 -0.47 21.60 -23.51
N ASN A 400 -0.10 21.00 -24.65
CA ASN A 400 0.56 21.72 -25.74
C ASN A 400 -0.34 22.81 -26.34
N MET A 401 -1.65 22.53 -26.49
CA MET A 401 -2.57 23.51 -27.02
C MET A 401 -2.79 24.69 -26.05
N GLU A 402 -2.79 24.47 -24.75
CA GLU A 402 -2.82 25.52 -23.72
C GLU A 402 -1.53 26.37 -23.75
N THR A 403 -0.37 25.74 -23.87
CA THR A 403 0.92 26.44 -24.04
C THR A 403 0.94 27.29 -25.29
N LEU A 404 0.50 26.74 -26.43
CA LEU A 404 0.40 27.49 -27.69
C LEU A 404 -0.59 28.63 -27.62
N LYS A 405 -1.71 28.45 -26.92
CA LYS A 405 -2.69 29.52 -26.75
C LYS A 405 -2.07 30.72 -26.04
N THR A 406 -1.36 30.48 -24.91
CA THR A 406 -0.65 31.56 -24.20
C THR A 406 0.38 32.23 -25.12
N TYR A 407 1.19 31.45 -25.85
CA TYR A 407 2.17 31.97 -26.79
C TYR A 407 1.55 32.83 -27.90
N PHE A 408 0.43 32.38 -28.47
CA PHE A 408 -0.25 33.13 -29.55
C PHE A 408 -1.04 34.33 -29.03
N ASP A 409 -1.57 34.30 -27.79
CA ASP A 409 -2.14 35.50 -27.16
C ASP A 409 -1.10 36.61 -27.07
N ASP A 410 0.13 36.28 -26.62
CA ASP A 410 1.23 37.25 -26.54
C ASP A 410 1.69 37.71 -27.93
N TYR A 411 1.82 36.81 -28.89
CA TYR A 411 2.19 37.11 -30.27
C TYR A 411 1.18 38.07 -30.94
N TYR A 412 -0.11 37.80 -30.83
CA TYR A 412 -1.14 38.67 -31.46
C TYR A 412 -1.20 40.03 -30.78
N ASN A 413 -1.03 40.09 -29.47
CA ASN A 413 -0.94 41.38 -28.76
C ASN A 413 0.30 42.19 -29.21
N ALA A 414 1.45 41.51 -29.35
CA ALA A 414 2.66 42.16 -29.84
C ALA A 414 2.54 42.64 -31.29
N ASN A 415 1.88 41.86 -32.17
CA ASN A 415 1.57 42.27 -33.54
C ASN A 415 0.67 43.52 -33.57
N ALA A 416 -0.42 43.50 -32.80
CA ALA A 416 -1.33 44.65 -32.72
C ALA A 416 -0.63 45.91 -32.20
N SER A 417 0.26 45.77 -31.19
CA SER A 417 1.07 46.89 -30.66
C SER A 417 2.08 47.41 -31.70
N ALA A 418 2.73 46.53 -32.44
CA ALA A 418 3.69 46.91 -33.47
C ALA A 418 3.00 47.67 -34.63
N VAL A 419 1.86 47.18 -35.08
CA VAL A 419 1.09 47.80 -36.18
C VAL A 419 0.43 49.10 -35.76
N SER A 420 -0.15 49.16 -34.54
CA SER A 420 -0.93 50.31 -34.09
C SER A 420 -0.10 51.41 -33.43
N TYR A 421 1.02 51.06 -32.76
CA TYR A 421 1.81 51.99 -31.96
C TYR A 421 3.29 52.06 -32.33
N GLY A 422 3.75 51.21 -33.27
CA GLY A 422 5.16 51.14 -33.67
C GLY A 422 6.08 50.44 -32.67
N GLU A 423 5.54 49.64 -31.74
CA GLU A 423 6.28 48.89 -30.71
C GLU A 423 6.90 47.59 -31.29
N MET A 424 7.97 47.77 -32.11
CA MET A 424 8.53 46.66 -32.89
C MET A 424 9.34 45.66 -32.07
N ASP A 425 9.93 46.07 -30.94
CA ASP A 425 10.89 45.22 -30.19
C ASP A 425 10.23 43.95 -29.63
N HIS A 426 9.06 44.07 -29.03
CA HIS A 426 8.30 42.94 -28.52
C HIS A 426 7.84 41.99 -29.63
N PHE A 427 7.32 42.55 -30.74
CA PHE A 427 6.94 41.76 -31.90
C PHE A 427 8.13 41.03 -32.53
N ALA A 428 9.32 41.68 -32.59
CA ALA A 428 10.55 41.06 -33.09
C ALA A 428 11.01 39.86 -32.26
N SER A 429 10.68 39.83 -30.96
CA SER A 429 11.05 38.74 -30.07
C SER A 429 10.43 37.40 -30.46
N PHE A 430 9.33 37.37 -31.19
CA PHE A 430 8.68 36.14 -31.66
C PHE A 430 9.34 35.53 -32.90
N PHE A 431 10.36 36.14 -33.47
CA PHE A 431 11.04 35.66 -34.69
C PHE A 431 12.52 35.34 -34.44
N GLU A 432 13.05 34.41 -35.25
CA GLU A 432 14.50 34.15 -35.25
C GLU A 432 15.23 35.34 -35.90
N THR A 433 16.05 36.03 -35.14
CA THR A 433 16.71 37.30 -35.51
C THR A 433 17.55 37.15 -36.78
N GLY A 434 17.41 38.13 -37.71
CA GLY A 434 18.23 38.24 -38.92
C GLY A 434 17.80 37.30 -40.07
N THR A 435 16.71 36.55 -39.91
CA THR A 435 16.14 35.75 -41.01
C THR A 435 15.37 36.59 -41.98
N ASP A 436 15.26 36.15 -43.24
CA ASP A 436 14.44 36.84 -44.27
C ASP A 436 12.99 36.89 -43.86
N PHE A 437 12.50 35.85 -43.16
CA PHE A 437 11.13 35.84 -42.65
C PHE A 437 10.91 36.90 -41.56
N SER A 438 11.77 36.99 -40.56
CA SER A 438 11.72 38.01 -39.51
C SER A 438 11.76 39.42 -40.10
N ASN A 439 12.74 39.68 -40.98
CA ASN A 439 12.87 40.97 -41.63
C ASN A 439 11.63 41.36 -42.46
N SER A 440 10.99 40.39 -43.11
CA SER A 440 9.75 40.59 -43.86
C SER A 440 8.58 40.94 -42.94
N GLN A 441 8.41 40.26 -41.80
CA GLN A 441 7.34 40.51 -40.85
C GLN A 441 7.47 41.91 -40.22
N LEU A 442 8.66 42.25 -39.74
CA LEU A 442 8.92 43.59 -39.15
C LEU A 442 8.72 44.70 -40.15
N LYS A 443 9.18 44.51 -41.40
CA LYS A 443 8.98 45.50 -42.46
C LYS A 443 7.48 45.68 -42.81
N SER A 444 6.70 44.59 -42.76
CA SER A 444 5.25 44.66 -43.01
C SER A 444 4.53 45.41 -41.88
N ALA A 445 4.86 45.09 -40.61
CA ALA A 445 4.29 45.80 -39.46
C ALA A 445 4.65 47.30 -39.48
N GLN A 446 5.92 47.65 -39.77
CA GLN A 446 6.36 49.03 -39.89
C GLN A 446 5.59 49.76 -41.00
N LYS A 447 5.40 49.12 -42.16
CA LYS A 447 4.64 49.70 -43.27
C LYS A 447 3.17 49.94 -42.91
N PHE A 448 2.55 49.06 -42.14
CA PHE A 448 1.18 49.25 -41.66
C PHE A 448 1.11 50.44 -40.71
N TYR A 449 2.02 50.51 -39.75
CA TYR A 449 2.14 51.66 -38.85
C TYR A 449 2.32 52.98 -39.61
N ASP A 450 3.26 53.02 -40.57
CA ASP A 450 3.54 54.22 -41.39
C ASP A 450 2.35 54.65 -42.24
N ASN A 451 1.39 53.75 -42.53
CA ASN A 451 0.17 54.03 -43.29
C ASN A 451 -1.07 54.22 -42.41
N GLY A 452 -0.94 54.46 -41.11
CA GLY A 452 -2.06 54.70 -40.21
C GLY A 452 -3.01 53.51 -40.05
N VAL A 453 -2.50 52.30 -40.19
CA VAL A 453 -3.26 51.06 -39.98
C VAL A 453 -3.22 50.68 -38.50
N THR A 454 -4.37 50.31 -37.95
CA THR A 454 -4.47 49.67 -36.65
C THR A 454 -5.11 48.29 -36.82
N GLU A 455 -4.59 47.28 -36.14
CA GLU A 455 -5.13 45.92 -36.17
C GLU A 455 -5.45 45.42 -34.77
N SER A 456 -6.49 44.59 -34.65
CA SER A 456 -6.81 43.84 -33.45
C SER A 456 -7.37 42.47 -33.80
N ILE A 457 -6.96 41.44 -33.01
CA ILE A 457 -7.52 40.10 -33.13
C ILE A 457 -8.85 40.03 -32.38
N ASN A 458 -9.90 39.53 -33.02
CA ASN A 458 -11.20 39.30 -32.39
C ASN A 458 -11.30 37.93 -31.75
N SER A 459 -10.81 36.93 -32.47
CA SER A 459 -10.77 35.55 -32.00
C SER A 459 -9.82 34.74 -32.86
N TYR A 460 -9.33 33.65 -32.28
CA TYR A 460 -8.60 32.64 -33.02
C TYR A 460 -8.82 31.25 -32.41
N ASP A 461 -8.64 30.18 -33.23
CA ASP A 461 -8.61 28.80 -32.83
C ASP A 461 -7.35 28.15 -33.40
N LEU A 462 -6.68 27.31 -32.58
CA LEU A 462 -5.50 26.57 -32.97
C LEU A 462 -5.84 25.09 -33.12
N ASP A 463 -5.39 24.48 -34.23
CA ASP A 463 -5.65 23.10 -34.57
C ASP A 463 -4.40 22.43 -35.17
N ASN A 464 -4.41 21.08 -35.24
CA ASN A 464 -3.47 20.31 -36.02
C ASN A 464 -1.99 20.56 -35.70
N LEU A 465 -1.64 20.66 -34.41
CA LEU A 465 -0.23 20.67 -34.00
C LEU A 465 0.48 19.39 -34.45
N LYS A 466 1.60 19.54 -35.15
CA LYS A 466 2.43 18.44 -35.65
C LYS A 466 3.89 18.70 -35.38
N SER A 467 4.56 17.75 -34.73
CA SER A 467 6.00 17.75 -34.63
C SER A 467 6.63 17.32 -35.96
N GLN A 468 7.63 18.08 -36.38
CA GLN A 468 8.46 17.75 -37.56
C GLN A 468 9.85 17.24 -37.13
N GLY A 469 10.05 17.07 -35.82
CA GLY A 469 11.32 16.67 -35.22
C GLY A 469 12.30 17.84 -35.04
N LYS A 470 13.29 17.66 -34.16
CA LYS A 470 14.35 18.66 -33.88
C LYS A 470 13.83 20.02 -33.42
N GLY A 471 12.78 20.03 -32.60
CA GLY A 471 12.17 21.27 -32.09
C GLY A 471 11.43 22.08 -33.15
N LEU A 472 11.10 21.48 -34.31
CA LEU A 472 10.27 22.11 -35.33
C LEU A 472 8.84 21.60 -35.25
N TYR A 473 7.90 22.52 -35.29
CA TYR A 473 6.45 22.24 -35.19
C TYR A 473 5.68 22.99 -36.25
N SER A 474 4.51 22.51 -36.62
CA SER A 474 3.52 23.26 -37.38
C SER A 474 2.18 23.25 -36.70
N VAL A 475 1.48 24.39 -36.71
CA VAL A 475 0.15 24.54 -36.14
C VAL A 475 -0.72 25.35 -37.12
N GLU A 476 -1.99 24.94 -37.25
CA GLU A 476 -2.98 25.71 -38.04
C GLU A 476 -3.71 26.66 -37.11
N ALA A 477 -3.93 27.90 -37.58
CA ALA A 477 -4.70 28.91 -36.88
C ALA A 477 -5.84 29.44 -37.79
N ASN A 478 -7.05 29.49 -37.20
CA ASN A 478 -8.19 30.17 -37.81
C ASN A 478 -8.41 31.49 -37.06
N GLU A 479 -8.21 32.62 -37.71
CA GLU A 479 -8.13 33.93 -37.08
C GLU A 479 -9.23 34.85 -37.61
N SER A 480 -9.74 35.75 -36.76
CA SER A 480 -10.65 36.82 -37.11
C SER A 480 -10.07 38.16 -36.66
N TRP A 481 -9.92 39.09 -37.58
CA TRP A 481 -9.24 40.36 -37.41
C TRP A 481 -10.14 41.53 -37.74
N ASP A 482 -9.96 42.63 -36.99
CA ASP A 482 -10.42 43.96 -37.37
C ASP A 482 -9.22 44.84 -37.71
N GLU A 483 -9.27 45.47 -38.87
CA GLU A 483 -8.27 46.38 -39.40
C GLU A 483 -8.96 47.76 -39.64
N THR A 484 -8.37 48.81 -39.13
CA THR A 484 -8.79 50.18 -39.42
C THR A 484 -7.66 50.90 -40.13
N ILE A 485 -7.96 51.48 -41.27
CA ILE A 485 -7.07 52.33 -42.05
C ILE A 485 -7.56 53.77 -41.93
N THR A 486 -6.68 54.64 -41.42
CA THR A 486 -6.97 56.06 -41.31
C THR A 486 -6.08 56.84 -42.29
N ASP A 487 -6.64 57.62 -43.18
CA ASP A 487 -5.89 58.50 -44.06
C ASP A 487 -5.45 59.75 -43.28
N ASP A 488 -4.17 59.94 -43.10
CA ASP A 488 -3.60 61.03 -42.28
C ASP A 488 -3.82 62.41 -42.90
N GLU A 489 -4.06 62.49 -44.22
CA GLU A 489 -4.27 63.77 -44.89
C GLU A 489 -5.74 64.20 -44.86
N THR A 490 -6.68 63.29 -45.06
CA THR A 490 -8.13 63.57 -45.13
C THR A 490 -8.85 63.29 -43.83
N GLY A 491 -8.32 62.38 -42.98
CA GLY A 491 -8.96 61.84 -41.77
C GLY A 491 -10.04 60.80 -42.08
N ASP A 492 -10.16 60.37 -43.32
CA ASP A 492 -11.12 59.33 -43.71
C ASP A 492 -10.73 58.00 -43.11
N ARG A 493 -11.73 57.23 -42.67
CA ARG A 493 -11.53 55.96 -41.98
C ARG A 493 -12.19 54.80 -42.73
N LYS A 494 -11.48 53.73 -42.88
CA LYS A 494 -11.96 52.45 -43.42
C LYS A 494 -11.79 51.34 -42.46
N ASP A 495 -12.87 50.70 -42.02
CA ASP A 495 -12.87 49.55 -41.15
C ASP A 495 -13.13 48.29 -41.98
N ILE A 496 -12.33 47.26 -41.74
CA ILE A 496 -12.35 45.96 -42.44
C ILE A 496 -12.32 44.84 -41.43
N THR A 497 -13.32 43.97 -41.46
CA THR A 497 -13.26 42.68 -40.71
C THR A 497 -12.97 41.56 -41.69
N PHE A 498 -11.98 40.75 -41.40
CA PHE A 498 -11.60 39.59 -42.23
C PHE A 498 -11.22 38.39 -41.41
N THR A 499 -11.27 37.21 -42.05
CA THR A 499 -10.77 35.95 -41.45
C THR A 499 -9.57 35.45 -42.26
N LEU A 500 -8.62 34.85 -41.53
CA LEU A 500 -7.47 34.15 -42.08
C LEU A 500 -7.48 32.70 -41.62
N LYS A 501 -7.03 31.82 -42.53
CA LYS A 501 -6.55 30.50 -42.16
C LYS A 501 -5.07 30.47 -42.43
N ASN A 502 -4.27 30.32 -41.38
CA ASN A 502 -2.81 30.31 -41.42
C ASN A 502 -2.25 28.98 -40.99
N THR A 503 -1.08 28.60 -41.51
CA THR A 503 -0.24 27.55 -40.96
C THR A 503 1.07 28.20 -40.53
N TYR A 504 1.33 28.15 -39.21
CA TYR A 504 2.57 28.64 -38.63
C TYR A 504 3.60 27.52 -38.54
N GLN A 505 4.88 27.85 -38.80
CA GLN A 505 6.03 27.03 -38.55
C GLN A 505 6.73 27.58 -37.31
N LEU A 506 6.83 26.78 -36.28
CA LEU A 506 7.43 27.12 -35.00
C LEU A 506 8.76 26.36 -34.82
N LYS A 507 9.74 26.99 -34.18
CA LYS A 507 11.03 26.42 -33.86
C LYS A 507 11.41 26.74 -32.44
N GLU A 508 11.70 25.76 -31.65
CA GLU A 508 12.33 25.94 -30.34
C GLU A 508 13.82 26.19 -30.52
N THR A 509 14.29 27.41 -30.27
CA THR A 509 15.67 27.86 -30.52
C THR A 509 16.57 27.62 -29.32
N ALA A 510 16.03 27.65 -28.14
CA ALA A 510 16.63 27.26 -26.86
C ALA A 510 15.54 26.75 -25.92
N PRO A 511 15.86 26.14 -24.77
CA PRO A 511 14.86 25.69 -23.82
C PRO A 511 13.84 26.79 -23.51
N GLY A 512 12.57 26.51 -23.80
CA GLY A 512 11.44 27.44 -23.59
C GLY A 512 11.33 28.59 -24.56
N GLU A 513 12.28 28.74 -25.48
CA GLU A 513 12.32 29.84 -26.44
C GLU A 513 11.72 29.41 -27.78
N LEU A 514 10.42 29.63 -27.94
CA LEU A 514 9.68 29.30 -29.15
C LEU A 514 9.68 30.51 -30.11
N LYS A 515 10.01 30.28 -31.38
CA LYS A 515 10.04 31.33 -32.45
C LYS A 515 9.18 30.91 -33.62
N ILE A 516 8.48 31.86 -34.22
CA ILE A 516 7.82 31.70 -35.52
C ILE A 516 8.89 31.85 -36.62
N VAL A 517 9.15 30.77 -37.33
CA VAL A 517 10.15 30.76 -38.41
C VAL A 517 9.55 30.72 -39.80
N GLY A 518 8.23 30.62 -39.89
CA GLY A 518 7.49 30.68 -41.16
C GLY A 518 5.98 30.79 -40.93
N MET A 519 5.30 31.35 -41.88
CA MET A 519 3.84 31.46 -41.92
C MET A 519 3.36 31.28 -43.34
N LYS A 520 2.28 30.55 -43.55
CA LYS A 520 1.61 30.40 -44.82
C LYS A 520 0.15 30.75 -44.67
N ILE A 521 -0.32 31.74 -45.41
CA ILE A 521 -1.73 32.07 -45.49
C ILE A 521 -2.38 31.09 -46.46
N GLU A 522 -3.30 30.27 -45.96
CA GLU A 522 -4.04 29.28 -46.75
C GLU A 522 -5.32 29.88 -47.35
N ASP A 523 -6.00 30.76 -46.60
CA ASP A 523 -7.24 31.43 -47.06
C ASP A 523 -7.40 32.80 -46.37
N ARG A 524 -7.94 33.78 -47.08
CA ARG A 524 -8.33 35.10 -46.54
C ARG A 524 -9.70 35.47 -47.08
N LYS A 525 -10.63 35.82 -46.17
CA LYS A 525 -11.98 36.25 -46.52
C LYS A 525 -12.32 37.55 -45.84
N VAL A 526 -12.62 38.57 -46.61
CA VAL A 526 -13.18 39.83 -46.09
C VAL A 526 -14.66 39.60 -45.78
N GLN A 527 -15.07 39.88 -44.56
CA GLN A 527 -16.44 39.70 -44.08
C GLN A 527 -17.23 41.00 -44.19
N THR A 528 -16.68 42.08 -43.69
CA THR A 528 -17.31 43.41 -43.73
C THR A 528 -16.30 44.50 -44.12
N THR A 529 -16.78 45.54 -44.75
CA THR A 529 -16.03 46.78 -45.03
C THR A 529 -16.98 47.96 -44.83
N SER A 530 -16.58 48.92 -44.00
CA SER A 530 -17.27 50.17 -43.82
C SER A 530 -16.32 51.36 -44.07
N GLU A 531 -16.81 52.44 -44.64
CA GLU A 531 -16.03 53.63 -44.88
C GLU A 531 -16.79 54.84 -44.25
N SER A 532 -16.05 55.69 -43.55
CA SER A 532 -16.59 56.94 -42.98
C SER A 532 -15.69 58.10 -43.37
N GLU A 533 -16.29 59.17 -43.90
CA GLU A 533 -15.61 60.42 -44.24
C GLU A 533 -15.39 61.23 -42.94
N ALA A 534 -14.22 61.87 -42.82
CA ALA A 534 -13.99 62.85 -41.76
C ALA A 534 -14.87 64.09 -41.98
N TYR A 535 -15.59 64.55 -40.96
CA TYR A 535 -16.40 65.72 -40.96
C TYR A 535 -15.56 66.99 -40.77
#